data_d94763775d5ecb12d9091aad73ab6528
#
_entry.id   d94763775d5ecb12d9091aad73ab6528
#
_cell.length_a   1.000
_cell.length_b   1.000
_cell.length_c   1.000
_cell.angle_alpha   90.00
_cell.angle_beta   90.00
_cell.angle_gamma   90.00
#
_symmetry.space_group_name_H-M   'P 1'
#
loop_
_entity.id
_entity.type
_entity.pdbx_description
1 polymer ?
#
loop_
_entity_poly.entity_id
_entity_poly.type
_entity_poly.pdbx_seq_one_letter_code
_entity_poly.pdbx_strand_id
1 'polypeptide(L)'
;MDKQIYIIHENDEWIVPLREELKKINAPYKEWHMGRDKIDFSNIPPEGVFYNRMSASSHTRGHRYAPEDTILVLNWLENHNRRIINNSKALKLEISKQKQYQELEKYNIKFPKTFFCKDKNSLLENSNYFDKPFITKHNRGGRGLGIKYFNNKNELNKYVNGDQFEPSIDNTTLLQEYIVSDPQVITRVEFINSKLLYAVQVDATDGFELCPADPCNLEEKFCPANSDGNKFMIIKDYNNNKISKYQSLIKSNGIEIAGIEYIQGKDGQHYTYDINTNTNYNSIAEKKSSLKGMQTIAKFLFDELNQRTTKSNFSFPNLSFPSSVIR
;
A
#
# COMPACT_ATOMS: atom_id res chain seq x y z
N MET A 1 -18.92 25.31 3.64
CA MET A 1 -18.11 24.73 2.55
C MET A 1 -18.75 23.40 2.17
N ASP A 2 -18.93 23.16 0.88
CA ASP A 2 -19.48 21.89 0.42
C ASP A 2 -18.52 20.74 0.73
N LYS A 3 -19.06 19.61 1.14
CA LYS A 3 -18.29 18.40 1.45
C LYS A 3 -17.59 17.89 0.20
N GLN A 4 -16.33 17.52 0.32
CA GLN A 4 -15.51 17.06 -0.80
C GLN A 4 -14.74 15.77 -0.44
N ILE A 5 -14.24 15.11 -1.46
CA ILE A 5 -13.23 14.06 -1.32
C ILE A 5 -11.87 14.74 -1.31
N TYR A 6 -11.08 14.52 -0.25
CA TYR A 6 -9.71 15.01 -0.14
C TYR A 6 -8.74 13.86 -0.41
N ILE A 7 -7.87 14.02 -1.41
CA ILE A 7 -6.90 12.99 -1.78
C ILE A 7 -5.53 13.44 -1.27
N ILE A 8 -4.99 12.70 -0.31
CA ILE A 8 -3.69 12.96 0.30
C ILE A 8 -2.63 12.14 -0.43
N HIS A 9 -1.70 12.78 -1.13
CA HIS A 9 -0.69 12.13 -1.96
C HIS A 9 0.61 12.95 -2.04
N GLU A 10 1.63 12.41 -2.70
CA GLU A 10 2.89 13.08 -3.04
C GLU A 10 3.36 12.82 -4.48
N ASN A 11 2.53 12.13 -5.29
CA ASN A 11 2.89 11.74 -6.64
C ASN A 11 1.79 12.14 -7.64
N ASP A 12 2.08 13.13 -8.46
CA ASP A 12 1.13 13.69 -9.43
C ASP A 12 0.79 12.70 -10.56
N GLU A 13 1.68 11.79 -10.90
CA GLU A 13 1.47 10.82 -11.97
C GLU A 13 0.54 9.69 -11.52
N TRP A 14 0.76 9.19 -10.29
CA TRP A 14 -0.02 8.07 -9.77
C TRP A 14 -1.47 8.42 -9.44
N ILE A 15 -1.78 9.71 -9.35
CA ILE A 15 -3.15 10.18 -9.08
C ILE A 15 -3.98 10.34 -10.36
N VAL A 16 -3.34 10.40 -11.54
CA VAL A 16 -4.04 10.66 -12.82
C VAL A 16 -5.21 9.69 -13.07
N PRO A 17 -5.05 8.36 -12.94
CA PRO A 17 -6.17 7.45 -13.20
C PRO A 17 -7.36 7.66 -12.25
N LEU A 18 -7.11 7.96 -10.98
CA LEU A 18 -8.19 8.25 -10.02
C LEU A 18 -8.86 9.59 -10.33
N ARG A 19 -8.07 10.60 -10.67
CA ARG A 19 -8.57 11.93 -11.06
C ARG A 19 -9.53 11.84 -12.24
N GLU A 20 -9.20 11.03 -13.24
CA GLU A 20 -10.05 10.79 -14.41
C GLU A 20 -11.37 10.12 -14.03
N GLU A 21 -11.34 9.10 -13.18
CA GLU A 21 -12.56 8.39 -12.78
C GLU A 21 -13.47 9.28 -11.90
N LEU A 22 -12.91 10.10 -11.00
CA LEU A 22 -13.67 11.06 -10.21
C LEU A 22 -14.35 12.12 -11.10
N LYS A 23 -13.65 12.61 -12.12
CA LYS A 23 -14.23 13.56 -13.10
C LYS A 23 -15.39 12.94 -13.90
N LYS A 24 -15.26 11.67 -14.33
CA LYS A 24 -16.31 10.97 -15.09
C LYS A 24 -17.64 10.88 -14.31
N ILE A 25 -17.58 10.76 -12.98
CA ILE A 25 -18.76 10.68 -12.12
C ILE A 25 -19.16 12.02 -11.49
N ASN A 26 -18.51 13.13 -11.90
CA ASN A 26 -18.71 14.47 -11.36
C ASN A 26 -18.56 14.54 -9.82
N ALA A 27 -17.67 13.74 -9.24
CA ALA A 27 -17.43 13.75 -7.80
C ALA A 27 -16.61 15.00 -7.42
N PRO A 28 -17.04 15.79 -6.42
CA PRO A 28 -16.27 16.94 -5.95
C PRO A 28 -15.03 16.44 -5.20
N TYR A 29 -13.84 16.84 -5.64
CA TYR A 29 -12.59 16.46 -4.98
C TYR A 29 -11.59 17.60 -4.93
N LYS A 30 -10.67 17.51 -3.97
CA LYS A 30 -9.49 18.35 -3.82
C LYS A 30 -8.28 17.50 -3.49
N GLU A 31 -7.15 17.85 -4.02
CA GLU A 31 -5.88 17.19 -3.74
C GLU A 31 -5.12 17.93 -2.65
N TRP A 32 -4.49 17.19 -1.75
CA TRP A 32 -3.50 17.67 -0.78
C TRP A 32 -2.17 16.99 -1.10
N HIS A 33 -1.27 17.76 -1.72
CA HIS A 33 0.04 17.27 -2.10
C HIS A 33 1.05 17.50 -0.98
N MET A 34 1.42 16.43 -0.26
CA MET A 34 2.24 16.50 0.96
C MET A 34 3.70 16.95 0.76
N GLY A 35 4.17 17.07 -0.48
CA GLY A 35 5.46 17.67 -0.80
C GLY A 35 5.41 19.18 -1.09
N ARG A 36 4.22 19.80 -1.20
CA ARG A 36 4.04 21.20 -1.64
C ARG A 36 3.06 21.97 -0.78
N ASP A 37 1.95 21.35 -0.38
CA ASP A 37 0.86 22.04 0.30
C ASP A 37 1.17 22.23 1.78
N LYS A 38 0.80 23.40 2.30
CA LYS A 38 0.86 23.69 3.73
C LYS A 38 -0.50 23.42 4.36
N ILE A 39 -0.53 22.53 5.33
CA ILE A 39 -1.73 22.22 6.10
C ILE A 39 -1.71 23.05 7.39
N ASP A 40 -2.75 23.82 7.60
CA ASP A 40 -2.91 24.64 8.80
C ASP A 40 -3.65 23.86 9.89
N PHE A 41 -2.92 23.46 10.91
CA PHE A 41 -3.45 22.71 12.05
C PHE A 41 -4.14 23.59 13.11
N SER A 42 -4.07 24.92 12.99
CA SER A 42 -4.72 25.84 13.93
C SER A 42 -6.24 25.90 13.75
N ASN A 43 -6.74 25.44 12.62
CA ASN A 43 -8.15 25.40 12.27
C ASN A 43 -8.74 24.00 12.41
N ILE A 44 -10.08 23.93 12.47
CA ILE A 44 -10.80 22.65 12.36
C ILE A 44 -10.68 22.14 10.91
N PRO A 45 -10.35 20.85 10.69
CA PRO A 45 -10.28 20.31 9.34
C PRO A 45 -11.63 20.37 8.62
N PRO A 46 -11.63 20.54 7.30
CA PRO A 46 -12.87 20.61 6.53
C PRO A 46 -13.70 19.33 6.65
N GLU A 47 -14.99 19.44 6.37
CA GLU A 47 -15.88 18.28 6.26
C GLU A 47 -15.65 17.53 4.94
N GLY A 48 -15.65 16.20 4.98
CA GLY A 48 -15.49 15.40 3.77
C GLY A 48 -15.00 13.98 4.03
N VAL A 49 -14.54 13.34 2.96
CA VAL A 49 -13.92 12.02 2.96
C VAL A 49 -12.46 12.16 2.56
N PHE A 50 -11.55 11.66 3.37
CA PHE A 50 -10.12 11.76 3.16
C PHE A 50 -9.57 10.41 2.71
N TYR A 51 -8.92 10.37 1.56
CA TYR A 51 -8.27 9.17 1.05
C TYR A 51 -6.76 9.35 1.08
N ASN A 52 -6.10 8.56 1.91
CA ASN A 52 -4.65 8.54 2.03
C ASN A 52 -4.04 7.65 0.94
N ARG A 53 -3.23 8.24 0.09
CA ARG A 53 -2.43 7.61 -0.96
C ARG A 53 -0.93 7.89 -0.80
N MET A 54 -0.46 8.08 0.42
CA MET A 54 0.97 8.23 0.68
C MET A 54 1.72 6.92 0.40
N SER A 55 2.89 7.05 -0.22
CA SER A 55 3.73 5.92 -0.61
C SER A 55 4.96 5.77 0.26
N ALA A 56 5.34 4.52 0.56
CA ALA A 56 6.61 4.18 1.21
C ALA A 56 7.85 4.65 0.44
N SER A 57 7.74 4.78 -0.90
CA SER A 57 8.84 5.18 -1.78
C SER A 57 8.93 6.68 -2.07
N SER A 58 8.20 7.53 -1.34
CA SER A 58 8.18 8.99 -1.55
C SER A 58 9.57 9.64 -1.55
N HIS A 59 10.51 9.10 -0.77
CA HIS A 59 11.89 9.58 -0.70
C HIS A 59 12.65 9.49 -2.03
N THR A 60 12.28 8.54 -2.91
CA THR A 60 12.90 8.43 -4.26
C THR A 60 12.49 9.55 -5.21
N ARG A 61 11.50 10.36 -4.82
CA ARG A 61 10.97 11.51 -5.56
C ARG A 61 11.22 12.85 -4.86
N GLY A 62 12.18 12.87 -3.91
CA GLY A 62 12.53 14.09 -3.16
C GLY A 62 11.62 14.39 -1.97
N HIS A 63 10.62 13.57 -1.70
CA HIS A 63 9.62 13.77 -0.62
C HIS A 63 9.93 12.90 0.60
N ARG A 64 11.15 13.04 1.15
CA ARG A 64 11.68 12.18 2.25
C ARG A 64 10.77 12.14 3.48
N TYR A 65 10.24 13.28 3.88
CA TYR A 65 9.45 13.43 5.11
C TYR A 65 7.94 13.42 4.89
N ALA A 66 7.48 13.33 3.64
CA ALA A 66 6.05 13.36 3.33
C ALA A 66 5.22 12.30 4.08
N PRO A 67 5.68 11.06 4.33
CA PRO A 67 4.92 10.10 5.14
C PRO A 67 4.80 10.50 6.61
N GLU A 68 5.85 11.08 7.20
CA GLU A 68 5.85 11.58 8.57
C GLU A 68 4.85 12.75 8.72
N ASP A 69 4.90 13.70 7.80
CA ASP A 69 3.96 14.83 7.75
C ASP A 69 2.52 14.35 7.52
N THR A 70 2.35 13.34 6.66
CA THR A 70 1.04 12.73 6.44
C THR A 70 0.50 12.07 7.70
N ILE A 71 1.32 11.41 8.51
CA ILE A 71 0.89 10.84 9.80
C ILE A 71 0.35 11.94 10.72
N LEU A 72 0.98 13.12 10.77
CA LEU A 72 0.49 14.26 11.56
C LEU A 72 -0.88 14.73 11.05
N VAL A 73 -1.04 14.86 9.73
CA VAL A 73 -2.32 15.22 9.11
C VAL A 73 -3.40 14.18 9.41
N LEU A 74 -3.11 12.91 9.27
CA LEU A 74 -4.07 11.83 9.54
C LEU A 74 -4.50 11.81 11.02
N ASN A 75 -3.55 11.98 11.96
CA ASN A 75 -3.87 12.06 13.38
C ASN A 75 -4.76 13.27 13.69
N TRP A 76 -4.49 14.43 13.08
CA TRP A 76 -5.33 15.62 13.22
C TRP A 76 -6.75 15.38 12.70
N LEU A 77 -6.90 14.75 11.55
CA LEU A 77 -8.19 14.36 10.99
C LEU A 77 -8.93 13.34 11.88
N GLU A 78 -8.21 12.34 12.43
CA GLU A 78 -8.73 11.34 13.36
C GLU A 78 -9.24 11.99 14.65
N ASN A 79 -8.50 12.91 15.23
CA ASN A 79 -8.88 13.67 16.44
C ASN A 79 -10.15 14.51 16.24
N HIS A 80 -10.46 14.89 15.00
CA HIS A 80 -11.68 15.61 14.65
C HIS A 80 -12.77 14.70 14.05
N ASN A 81 -12.66 13.38 14.22
CA ASN A 81 -13.62 12.39 13.75
C ASN A 81 -13.92 12.48 12.24
N ARG A 82 -12.94 12.84 11.43
CA ARG A 82 -13.09 12.85 9.97
C ARG A 82 -13.13 11.43 9.41
N ARG A 83 -13.83 11.25 8.28
CA ARG A 83 -13.83 9.95 7.58
C ARG A 83 -12.54 9.81 6.78
N ILE A 84 -11.71 8.87 7.18
CA ILE A 84 -10.43 8.61 6.54
C ILE A 84 -10.42 7.18 6.00
N ILE A 85 -10.04 7.03 4.75
CA ILE A 85 -9.78 5.78 4.07
C ILE A 85 -8.28 5.56 4.04
N ASN A 86 -7.83 4.42 4.55
CA ASN A 86 -6.43 4.11 4.86
C ASN A 86 -5.85 5.12 5.86
N ASN A 87 -6.24 4.97 7.10
CA ASN A 87 -5.94 5.87 8.23
C ASN A 87 -4.46 5.86 8.65
N SER A 88 -4.14 6.46 9.79
CA SER A 88 -2.75 6.56 10.29
C SER A 88 -2.13 5.19 10.58
N LYS A 89 -2.92 4.18 11.00
CA LYS A 89 -2.41 2.81 11.19
C LYS A 89 -2.05 2.17 9.84
N ALA A 90 -2.89 2.38 8.82
CA ALA A 90 -2.62 1.90 7.47
C ALA A 90 -1.29 2.47 6.93
N LEU A 91 -1.06 3.79 7.09
CA LEU A 91 0.19 4.41 6.66
C LEU A 91 1.41 3.87 7.42
N LYS A 92 1.28 3.60 8.72
CA LYS A 92 2.37 3.00 9.52
C LYS A 92 2.74 1.59 9.03
N LEU A 93 1.81 0.84 8.45
CA LEU A 93 2.09 -0.43 7.79
C LEU A 93 2.69 -0.23 6.39
N GLU A 94 2.18 0.71 5.60
CA GLU A 94 2.71 1.04 4.28
C GLU A 94 4.22 1.31 4.31
N ILE A 95 4.68 2.08 5.29
CA ILE A 95 6.07 2.52 5.40
C ILE A 95 6.99 1.58 6.16
N SER A 96 6.52 0.40 6.60
CA SER A 96 7.33 -0.53 7.39
C SER A 96 6.96 -1.99 7.16
N LYS A 97 7.78 -2.71 6.41
CA LYS A 97 7.63 -4.15 6.21
C LYS A 97 7.79 -4.92 7.53
N GLN A 98 8.60 -4.43 8.46
CA GLN A 98 8.71 -5.01 9.79
C GLN A 98 7.35 -5.04 10.50
N LYS A 99 6.59 -3.93 10.45
CA LYS A 99 5.24 -3.89 11.02
C LYS A 99 4.26 -4.77 10.26
N GLN A 100 4.37 -4.83 8.93
CA GLN A 100 3.55 -5.75 8.13
C GLN A 100 3.73 -7.19 8.59
N TYR A 101 4.97 -7.64 8.80
CA TYR A 101 5.27 -9.02 9.19
C TYR A 101 4.79 -9.33 10.62
N GLN A 102 4.87 -8.38 11.55
CA GLN A 102 4.26 -8.51 12.87
C GLN A 102 2.75 -8.69 12.80
N GLU A 103 2.07 -7.98 11.90
CA GLU A 103 0.63 -8.17 11.69
C GLU A 103 0.32 -9.49 10.97
N LEU A 104 1.11 -9.90 9.96
CA LEU A 104 0.95 -11.22 9.32
C LEU A 104 1.04 -12.36 10.35
N GLU A 105 1.99 -12.29 11.28
CA GLU A 105 2.16 -13.26 12.36
C GLU A 105 0.92 -13.35 13.25
N LYS A 106 0.36 -12.22 13.70
CA LYS A 106 -0.86 -12.19 14.55
C LYS A 106 -2.05 -12.91 13.91
N TYR A 107 -2.14 -12.86 12.58
CA TYR A 107 -3.23 -13.52 11.84
C TYR A 107 -2.86 -14.92 11.34
N ASN A 108 -1.73 -15.47 11.78
CA ASN A 108 -1.22 -16.77 11.31
C ASN A 108 -1.18 -16.84 9.77
N ILE A 109 -0.66 -15.79 9.15
CA ILE A 109 -0.39 -15.71 7.72
C ILE A 109 1.10 -15.95 7.51
N LYS A 110 1.44 -17.00 6.77
CA LYS A 110 2.83 -17.39 6.53
C LYS A 110 3.55 -16.33 5.68
N PHE A 111 4.77 -16.00 6.05
CA PHE A 111 5.68 -15.12 5.33
C PHE A 111 7.09 -15.74 5.25
N PRO A 112 7.97 -15.28 4.34
CA PRO A 112 9.33 -15.80 4.24
C PRO A 112 10.12 -15.58 5.54
N LYS A 113 11.01 -16.51 5.91
CA LYS A 113 11.93 -16.34 7.04
C LYS A 113 12.71 -15.03 6.86
N THR A 114 12.63 -14.13 7.84
CA THR A 114 13.15 -12.77 7.70
C THR A 114 13.79 -12.28 8.98
N PHE A 115 14.95 -11.65 8.85
CA PHE A 115 15.62 -10.90 9.91
C PHE A 115 15.60 -9.40 9.59
N PHE A 116 15.41 -8.57 10.62
CA PHE A 116 15.42 -7.11 10.50
C PHE A 116 16.74 -6.58 11.04
N CYS A 117 17.62 -6.17 10.14
CA CYS A 117 19.00 -5.79 10.44
C CYS A 117 19.14 -4.27 10.43
N LYS A 118 19.77 -3.71 11.47
CA LYS A 118 19.95 -2.27 11.66
C LYS A 118 21.29 -1.75 11.12
N ASP A 119 22.23 -2.65 10.91
CA ASP A 119 23.59 -2.35 10.47
C ASP A 119 24.20 -3.49 9.66
N LYS A 120 25.40 -3.26 9.14
CA LYS A 120 26.16 -4.22 8.34
C LYS A 120 26.52 -5.50 9.12
N ASN A 121 26.85 -5.36 10.41
CA ASN A 121 27.24 -6.50 11.24
C ASN A 121 26.06 -7.44 11.45
N SER A 122 24.89 -6.90 11.81
CA SER A 122 23.67 -7.71 11.95
C SER A 122 23.23 -8.39 10.66
N LEU A 123 23.47 -7.79 9.48
CA LEU A 123 23.24 -8.45 8.18
C LEU A 123 24.15 -9.67 8.03
N LEU A 124 25.46 -9.51 8.30
CA LEU A 124 26.43 -10.59 8.17
C LEU A 124 26.21 -11.72 9.19
N GLU A 125 25.92 -11.38 10.44
CA GLU A 125 25.63 -12.35 11.50
C GLU A 125 24.38 -13.16 11.17
N ASN A 126 23.29 -12.50 10.80
CA ASN A 126 22.03 -13.17 10.49
C ASN A 126 22.09 -14.00 9.20
N SER A 127 23.03 -13.72 8.29
CA SER A 127 23.22 -14.54 7.09
C SER A 127 23.62 -16.00 7.40
N ASN A 128 24.18 -16.26 8.59
CA ASN A 128 24.53 -17.61 9.02
C ASN A 128 23.31 -18.51 9.28
N TYR A 129 22.11 -17.93 9.40
CA TYR A 129 20.87 -18.70 9.58
C TYR A 129 20.21 -19.13 8.24
N PHE A 130 20.87 -18.89 7.11
CA PHE A 130 20.40 -19.29 5.79
C PHE A 130 21.38 -20.26 5.12
N ASP A 131 20.88 -21.48 4.87
CA ASP A 131 21.60 -22.53 4.10
C ASP A 131 21.22 -22.50 2.61
N LYS A 132 20.30 -21.64 2.22
CA LYS A 132 19.77 -21.48 0.86
C LYS A 132 19.93 -20.03 0.41
N PRO A 133 19.75 -19.71 -0.87
CA PRO A 133 19.76 -18.35 -1.35
C PRO A 133 18.78 -17.44 -0.58
N PHE A 134 19.15 -16.20 -0.45
CA PHE A 134 18.38 -15.19 0.26
C PHE A 134 18.50 -13.82 -0.43
N ILE A 135 17.67 -12.87 0.00
CA ILE A 135 17.66 -11.52 -0.55
C ILE A 135 17.83 -10.49 0.57
N THR A 136 18.36 -9.32 0.22
CA THR A 136 18.13 -8.11 1.01
C THR A 136 16.90 -7.37 0.47
N LYS A 137 16.30 -6.52 1.31
CA LYS A 137 15.14 -5.69 0.95
C LYS A 137 15.07 -4.51 1.90
N HIS A 138 14.75 -3.32 1.41
CA HIS A 138 14.55 -2.16 2.30
C HIS A 138 13.26 -2.32 3.11
N ASN A 139 13.31 -1.96 4.40
CA ASN A 139 12.11 -1.94 5.24
C ASN A 139 11.12 -0.88 4.75
N ARG A 140 11.62 0.31 4.41
CA ARG A 140 10.84 1.38 3.82
C ARG A 140 11.19 1.54 2.34
N GLY A 141 10.34 1.02 1.48
CA GLY A 141 10.53 1.10 0.03
C GLY A 141 9.44 0.34 -0.71
N GLY A 142 9.35 0.63 -1.99
CA GLY A 142 8.47 -0.04 -2.94
C GLY A 142 9.21 -0.32 -4.24
N ARG A 143 8.58 -0.97 -5.21
CA ARG A 143 9.11 -1.21 -6.57
C ARG A 143 10.44 -1.97 -6.59
N GLY A 144 10.66 -2.90 -5.67
CA GLY A 144 11.91 -3.67 -5.64
C GLY A 144 13.11 -2.94 -5.03
N LEU A 145 12.94 -1.74 -4.46
CA LEU A 145 14.04 -0.97 -3.90
C LEU A 145 14.81 -1.75 -2.83
N GLY A 146 16.13 -1.85 -3.01
CA GLY A 146 17.04 -2.56 -2.12
C GLY A 146 16.96 -4.09 -2.21
N ILE A 147 16.24 -4.64 -3.19
CA ILE A 147 16.26 -6.08 -3.44
C ILE A 147 17.56 -6.46 -4.14
N LYS A 148 18.35 -7.29 -3.48
CA LYS A 148 19.54 -7.93 -4.04
C LYS A 148 19.52 -9.41 -3.67
N TYR A 149 19.80 -10.26 -4.65
CA TYR A 149 19.85 -11.71 -4.48
C TYR A 149 21.26 -12.20 -4.19
N PHE A 150 21.40 -13.15 -3.28
CA PHE A 150 22.67 -13.75 -2.86
C PHE A 150 22.55 -15.27 -2.81
N ASN A 151 23.48 -15.95 -3.49
CA ASN A 151 23.58 -17.40 -3.40
C ASN A 151 24.11 -17.85 -2.04
N ASN A 152 24.94 -17.02 -1.41
CA ASN A 152 25.63 -17.35 -0.17
C ASN A 152 26.10 -16.09 0.57
N LYS A 153 26.56 -16.28 1.81
CA LYS A 153 27.06 -15.21 2.68
C LYS A 153 28.32 -14.50 2.18
N ASN A 154 29.14 -15.14 1.35
CA ASN A 154 30.34 -14.47 0.81
C ASN A 154 29.97 -13.39 -0.20
N GLU A 155 28.92 -13.61 -1.00
CA GLU A 155 28.39 -12.59 -1.90
C GLU A 155 27.78 -11.42 -1.12
N LEU A 156 27.00 -11.70 -0.08
CA LEU A 156 26.50 -10.66 0.82
C LEU A 156 27.64 -9.85 1.47
N ASN A 157 28.69 -10.53 1.97
CA ASN A 157 29.83 -9.84 2.58
C ASN A 157 30.54 -8.90 1.61
N LYS A 158 30.73 -9.31 0.36
CA LYS A 158 31.29 -8.45 -0.69
C LYS A 158 30.39 -7.24 -0.96
N TYR A 159 29.08 -7.46 -1.05
CA TYR A 159 28.12 -6.37 -1.29
C TYR A 159 28.09 -5.37 -0.13
N VAL A 160 27.95 -5.85 1.11
CA VAL A 160 27.82 -5.00 2.31
C VAL A 160 29.07 -4.15 2.56
N ASN A 161 30.26 -4.67 2.21
CA ASN A 161 31.53 -3.96 2.36
C ASN A 161 31.97 -3.21 1.09
N GLY A 162 31.24 -3.33 -0.02
CA GLY A 162 31.50 -2.60 -1.25
C GLY A 162 30.76 -1.26 -1.32
N ASP A 163 31.07 -0.49 -2.38
CA ASP A 163 30.52 0.84 -2.61
C ASP A 163 29.06 0.83 -3.07
N GLN A 164 28.54 -0.34 -3.45
CA GLN A 164 27.16 -0.50 -3.93
C GLN A 164 26.15 -0.72 -2.81
N PHE A 165 26.57 -0.79 -1.56
CA PHE A 165 25.67 -1.01 -0.44
C PHE A 165 24.86 0.25 -0.15
N GLU A 166 23.57 0.17 -0.34
CA GLU A 166 22.61 1.22 -0.01
C GLU A 166 21.75 0.77 1.17
N PRO A 167 21.88 1.43 2.35
CA PRO A 167 20.99 1.15 3.47
C PRO A 167 19.58 1.69 3.20
N SER A 168 18.59 1.04 3.80
CA SER A 168 17.23 1.59 3.82
C SER A 168 17.21 2.98 4.46
N ILE A 169 16.32 3.84 3.97
CA ILE A 169 16.15 5.23 4.44
C ILE A 169 15.83 5.32 5.95
N ASP A 170 15.34 4.25 6.55
CA ASP A 170 15.06 4.12 7.99
C ASP A 170 16.07 3.23 8.71
N ASN A 171 17.23 3.00 8.09
CA ASN A 171 18.33 2.17 8.59
C ASN A 171 17.90 0.73 8.98
N THR A 172 16.85 0.21 8.34
CA THR A 172 16.43 -1.17 8.55
C THR A 172 16.42 -1.92 7.23
N THR A 173 17.31 -2.88 7.09
CA THR A 173 17.37 -3.77 5.93
C THR A 173 16.85 -5.15 6.33
N LEU A 174 15.94 -5.71 5.56
CA LEU A 174 15.49 -7.08 5.71
C LEU A 174 16.50 -8.01 5.05
N LEU A 175 16.86 -9.06 5.76
CA LEU A 175 17.52 -10.23 5.21
C LEU A 175 16.50 -11.36 5.20
N GLN A 176 16.11 -11.83 4.00
CA GLN A 176 14.96 -12.68 3.80
C GLN A 176 15.29 -13.89 2.94
N GLU A 177 14.77 -15.06 3.29
CA GLU A 177 14.91 -16.25 2.46
C GLU A 177 14.31 -16.01 1.06
N TYR A 178 14.97 -16.52 0.06
CA TYR A 178 14.47 -16.51 -1.30
C TYR A 178 13.50 -17.68 -1.52
N ILE A 179 12.24 -17.37 -1.77
CA ILE A 179 11.22 -18.38 -2.05
C ILE A 179 11.28 -18.76 -3.53
N VAL A 180 11.70 -19.98 -3.80
CA VAL A 180 11.69 -20.54 -5.16
C VAL A 180 10.26 -20.95 -5.50
N SER A 181 9.70 -20.37 -6.55
CA SER A 181 8.40 -20.73 -7.11
C SER A 181 8.56 -21.33 -8.52
N ASP A 182 7.61 -22.16 -8.90
CA ASP A 182 7.54 -22.75 -10.24
C ASP A 182 6.07 -22.97 -10.61
N PRO A 183 5.53 -22.23 -11.59
CA PRO A 183 6.19 -21.13 -12.33
C PRO A 183 6.53 -19.93 -11.46
N GLN A 184 7.46 -19.08 -11.93
CA GLN A 184 7.84 -17.84 -11.23
C GLN A 184 6.75 -16.79 -11.37
N VAL A 185 5.73 -16.90 -10.54
CA VAL A 185 4.60 -15.97 -10.50
C VAL A 185 4.37 -15.41 -9.10
N ILE A 186 3.98 -14.16 -9.05
CA ILE A 186 3.49 -13.50 -7.85
C ILE A 186 1.98 -13.36 -7.98
N THR A 187 1.26 -13.58 -6.90
CA THR A 187 -0.18 -13.29 -6.87
C THR A 187 -0.42 -12.07 -5.99
N ARG A 188 -1.11 -11.10 -6.55
CA ARG A 188 -1.55 -9.90 -5.85
C ARG A 188 -3.06 -9.90 -5.70
N VAL A 189 -3.54 -9.82 -4.47
CA VAL A 189 -4.95 -9.84 -4.10
C VAL A 189 -5.38 -8.42 -3.77
N GLU A 190 -6.30 -7.87 -4.54
CA GLU A 190 -6.76 -6.48 -4.43
C GLU A 190 -8.05 -6.39 -3.62
N PHE A 191 -8.08 -5.43 -2.70
CA PHE A 191 -9.20 -5.15 -1.83
C PHE A 191 -9.64 -3.69 -1.96
N ILE A 192 -10.96 -3.46 -2.02
CA ILE A 192 -11.57 -2.13 -1.93
C ILE A 192 -12.75 -2.23 -0.96
N ASN A 193 -12.87 -1.25 -0.06
CA ASN A 193 -13.82 -1.28 1.06
C ASN A 193 -13.67 -2.57 1.89
N SER A 194 -12.44 -3.00 2.11
CA SER A 194 -12.08 -4.27 2.78
C SER A 194 -12.73 -5.52 2.16
N LYS A 195 -13.25 -5.45 0.93
CA LYS A 195 -13.81 -6.57 0.19
C LYS A 195 -12.87 -6.96 -0.95
N LEU A 196 -12.80 -8.24 -1.24
CA LEU A 196 -12.06 -8.73 -2.40
C LEU A 196 -12.60 -8.08 -3.68
N LEU A 197 -11.71 -7.48 -4.46
CA LEU A 197 -12.01 -6.99 -5.81
C LEU A 197 -11.71 -8.08 -6.84
N TYR A 198 -10.46 -8.48 -6.91
CA TYR A 198 -9.94 -9.59 -7.72
C TYR A 198 -8.54 -9.98 -7.25
N ALA A 199 -8.00 -11.05 -7.81
CA ALA A 199 -6.57 -11.35 -7.74
C ALA A 199 -5.95 -11.29 -9.13
N VAL A 200 -4.68 -10.87 -9.20
CA VAL A 200 -3.90 -10.82 -10.43
C VAL A 200 -2.62 -11.61 -10.25
N GLN A 201 -2.30 -12.47 -11.21
CA GLN A 201 -0.99 -13.09 -11.33
C GLN A 201 -0.07 -12.18 -12.14
N VAL A 202 1.16 -12.10 -11.68
CA VAL A 202 2.23 -11.34 -12.32
C VAL A 202 3.38 -12.29 -12.60
N ASP A 203 3.79 -12.37 -13.84
CA ASP A 203 4.97 -13.13 -14.25
C ASP A 203 6.22 -12.40 -13.71
N ALA A 204 7.03 -13.13 -12.93
CA ALA A 204 8.24 -12.64 -12.29
C ALA A 204 9.53 -13.24 -12.88
N THR A 205 9.46 -13.88 -14.05
CA THR A 205 10.61 -14.53 -14.69
C THR A 205 11.72 -13.54 -15.07
N ASP A 206 11.37 -12.27 -15.35
CA ASP A 206 12.33 -11.22 -15.73
C ASP A 206 12.99 -10.50 -14.53
N GLY A 207 12.69 -10.92 -13.29
CA GLY A 207 13.31 -10.35 -12.09
C GLY A 207 12.33 -9.79 -11.06
N PHE A 208 12.86 -9.09 -10.06
CA PHE A 208 12.14 -8.64 -8.86
C PHE A 208 11.43 -7.28 -9.00
N GLU A 209 11.69 -6.55 -10.08
CA GLU A 209 11.09 -5.23 -10.30
C GLU A 209 9.69 -5.39 -10.89
N LEU A 210 8.71 -5.52 -10.01
CA LEU A 210 7.31 -5.61 -10.38
C LEU A 210 6.63 -4.26 -10.20
N CYS A 211 6.40 -3.57 -11.30
CA CYS A 211 5.53 -2.40 -11.32
C CYS A 211 4.14 -2.84 -11.80
N PRO A 212 3.13 -2.94 -10.92
CA PRO A 212 1.77 -3.28 -11.34
C PRO A 212 1.06 -2.11 -12.06
N ALA A 213 1.65 -0.92 -12.04
CA ALA A 213 1.16 0.22 -12.80
C ALA A 213 1.44 0.05 -14.29
N ASP A 214 0.69 0.74 -15.14
CA ASP A 214 0.83 0.76 -16.59
C ASP A 214 2.29 0.79 -17.07
N PRO A 215 2.56 0.22 -18.27
CA PRO A 215 3.87 0.32 -18.87
C PRO A 215 4.31 1.77 -18.80
N CYS A 216 5.42 1.99 -18.09
CA CYS A 216 5.99 3.30 -17.88
C CYS A 216 6.15 4.01 -19.22
N ASN A 217 5.35 5.03 -19.47
CA ASN A 217 5.52 5.96 -20.59
C ASN A 217 6.71 6.91 -20.35
N LEU A 218 7.64 6.53 -19.50
CA LEU A 218 8.80 7.33 -19.18
C LEU A 218 10.05 6.61 -19.65
N GLU A 219 10.92 7.37 -20.31
CA GLU A 219 12.22 7.01 -20.87
C GLU A 219 13.26 6.46 -19.87
N GLU A 220 12.82 5.77 -18.84
CA GLU A 220 13.71 5.10 -17.90
C GLU A 220 13.99 3.67 -18.33
N LYS A 221 15.25 3.42 -18.64
CA LYS A 221 15.91 2.27 -19.27
C LYS A 221 15.73 0.90 -18.57
N PHE A 222 14.70 0.67 -17.75
CA PHE A 222 14.55 -0.55 -16.95
C PHE A 222 13.16 -1.20 -16.97
N CYS A 223 12.26 -0.79 -17.84
CA CYS A 223 11.13 -1.64 -18.20
C CYS A 223 11.50 -2.38 -19.49
N PRO A 224 11.59 -3.72 -19.51
CA PRO A 224 11.78 -4.44 -20.77
C PRO A 224 10.60 -4.15 -21.69
N ALA A 225 10.84 -3.39 -22.75
CA ALA A 225 9.81 -2.91 -23.69
C ALA A 225 9.21 -4.02 -24.59
N ASN A 226 9.45 -5.28 -24.31
CA ASN A 226 9.09 -6.41 -25.17
C ASN A 226 8.48 -7.60 -24.42
N SER A 227 7.60 -7.40 -23.44
CA SER A 227 6.77 -8.50 -22.98
C SER A 227 5.37 -8.33 -23.60
N ASP A 228 5.03 -9.25 -24.52
CA ASP A 228 3.68 -9.46 -25.00
C ASP A 228 2.69 -9.38 -23.83
N GLY A 229 1.56 -8.71 -24.02
CA GLY A 229 0.58 -8.31 -22.99
C GLY A 229 -0.02 -9.41 -22.08
N ASN A 230 0.75 -10.43 -21.75
CA ASN A 230 0.40 -11.57 -20.88
C ASN A 230 1.07 -11.55 -19.50
N LYS A 231 1.93 -10.57 -19.19
CA LYS A 231 2.63 -10.51 -17.90
C LYS A 231 1.67 -10.40 -16.69
N PHE A 232 0.51 -9.81 -16.89
CA PHE A 232 -0.52 -9.63 -15.86
C PHE A 232 -1.80 -10.34 -16.26
N MET A 233 -2.27 -11.27 -15.42
CA MET A 233 -3.48 -12.04 -15.67
C MET A 233 -4.42 -11.98 -14.46
N ILE A 234 -5.63 -11.45 -14.65
CA ILE A 234 -6.66 -11.50 -13.61
C ILE A 234 -7.17 -12.93 -13.46
N ILE A 235 -7.15 -13.43 -12.25
CA ILE A 235 -7.66 -14.76 -11.90
C ILE A 235 -9.18 -14.65 -11.77
N LYS A 236 -9.89 -15.36 -12.64
CA LYS A 236 -11.35 -15.47 -12.53
C LYS A 236 -11.72 -16.30 -11.30
N ASP A 237 -12.79 -15.88 -10.63
CA ASP A 237 -13.39 -16.60 -9.49
C ASP A 237 -12.35 -16.96 -8.41
N TYR A 238 -11.42 -16.02 -8.14
CA TYR A 238 -10.39 -16.22 -7.13
C TYR A 238 -11.02 -16.55 -5.78
N ASN A 239 -10.78 -17.75 -5.31
CA ASN A 239 -11.20 -18.22 -4.00
C ASN A 239 -9.99 -18.83 -3.27
N ASN A 240 -9.66 -18.27 -2.11
CA ASN A 240 -8.54 -18.71 -1.30
C ASN A 240 -8.92 -18.61 0.18
N ASN A 241 -8.58 -19.63 0.95
CA ASN A 241 -8.86 -19.71 2.40
C ASN A 241 -8.21 -18.57 3.21
N LYS A 242 -7.25 -17.83 2.63
CA LYS A 242 -6.59 -16.68 3.27
C LYS A 242 -7.36 -15.37 3.13
N ILE A 243 -8.37 -15.29 2.24
CA ILE A 243 -9.14 -14.05 2.03
C ILE A 243 -9.70 -13.53 3.34
N SER A 244 -10.31 -14.39 4.15
CA SER A 244 -10.88 -14.01 5.46
C SER A 244 -9.82 -13.51 6.43
N LYS A 245 -8.62 -14.12 6.43
CA LYS A 245 -7.49 -13.66 7.25
C LYS A 245 -6.98 -12.30 6.78
N TYR A 246 -6.82 -12.11 5.48
CA TYR A 246 -6.45 -10.81 4.91
C TYR A 246 -7.49 -9.74 5.24
N GLN A 247 -8.79 -10.03 5.10
CA GLN A 247 -9.85 -9.10 5.47
C GLN A 247 -9.83 -8.73 6.96
N SER A 248 -9.56 -9.69 7.84
CA SER A 248 -9.42 -9.44 9.27
C SER A 248 -8.21 -8.54 9.57
N LEU A 249 -7.06 -8.82 8.95
CA LEU A 249 -5.84 -8.03 9.09
C LEU A 249 -6.06 -6.59 8.60
N ILE A 250 -6.58 -6.38 7.39
CA ILE A 250 -6.76 -5.05 6.84
C ILE A 250 -7.76 -4.23 7.65
N LYS A 251 -8.89 -4.83 8.06
CA LYS A 251 -9.90 -4.14 8.90
C LYS A 251 -9.35 -3.69 10.24
N SER A 252 -8.60 -4.54 10.95
CA SER A 252 -8.03 -4.20 12.26
C SER A 252 -6.98 -3.09 12.20
N ASN A 253 -6.37 -2.90 11.02
CA ASN A 253 -5.35 -1.90 10.76
C ASN A 253 -5.88 -0.65 10.03
N GLY A 254 -7.20 -0.50 9.93
CA GLY A 254 -7.81 0.67 9.29
C GLY A 254 -7.50 0.79 7.80
N ILE A 255 -7.27 -0.35 7.15
CA ILE A 255 -7.02 -0.45 5.71
C ILE A 255 -8.32 -0.84 5.02
N GLU A 256 -8.73 -0.04 4.05
CA GLU A 256 -9.93 -0.30 3.25
C GLU A 256 -9.59 -0.55 1.77
N ILE A 257 -8.45 -0.04 1.33
CA ILE A 257 -7.95 -0.24 -0.03
C ILE A 257 -6.53 -0.77 0.08
N ALA A 258 -6.26 -1.96 -0.47
CA ALA A 258 -4.95 -2.57 -0.46
C ALA A 258 -4.76 -3.60 -1.56
N GLY A 259 -3.49 -3.80 -1.95
CA GLY A 259 -3.01 -4.96 -2.68
C GLY A 259 -2.09 -5.78 -1.78
N ILE A 260 -2.39 -7.06 -1.58
CA ILE A 260 -1.58 -7.98 -0.77
C ILE A 260 -0.89 -8.98 -1.69
N GLU A 261 0.43 -9.09 -1.56
CA GLU A 261 1.26 -9.91 -2.44
C GLU A 261 1.75 -11.16 -1.75
N TYR A 262 1.62 -12.29 -2.43
CA TYR A 262 2.22 -13.55 -2.00
C TYR A 262 2.84 -14.31 -3.17
N ILE A 263 3.78 -15.18 -2.84
CA ILE A 263 4.40 -16.15 -3.73
C ILE A 263 4.08 -17.57 -3.25
N GLN A 264 3.78 -18.50 -4.16
CA GLN A 264 3.63 -19.92 -3.84
C GLN A 264 4.98 -20.60 -3.99
N GLY A 265 5.51 -21.12 -2.89
CA GLY A 265 6.73 -21.89 -2.91
C GLY A 265 6.54 -23.29 -3.53
N LYS A 266 7.65 -23.96 -3.88
CA LYS A 266 7.65 -25.35 -4.36
C LYS A 266 7.06 -26.34 -3.34
N ASP A 267 6.99 -25.95 -2.07
CA ASP A 267 6.33 -26.72 -1.00
C ASP A 267 4.78 -26.55 -1.00
N GLY A 268 4.25 -25.86 -2.00
CA GLY A 268 2.82 -25.56 -2.12
C GLY A 268 2.30 -24.50 -1.15
N GLN A 269 3.15 -23.95 -0.27
CA GLN A 269 2.76 -22.93 0.70
C GLN A 269 2.76 -21.53 0.07
N HIS A 270 1.84 -20.70 0.52
CA HIS A 270 1.80 -19.28 0.15
C HIS A 270 2.55 -18.44 1.18
N TYR A 271 3.52 -17.70 0.72
CA TYR A 271 4.33 -16.78 1.51
C TYR A 271 3.95 -15.34 1.19
N THR A 272 3.22 -14.70 2.09
CA THR A 272 2.84 -13.28 1.95
C THR A 272 4.03 -12.40 2.31
N TYR A 273 4.37 -11.43 1.48
CA TYR A 273 5.60 -10.65 1.67
C TYR A 273 5.44 -9.14 1.52
N ASP A 274 4.27 -8.65 1.05
CA ASP A 274 4.00 -7.22 0.93
C ASP A 274 2.52 -6.88 1.10
N ILE A 275 2.24 -5.74 1.74
CA ILE A 275 0.92 -5.15 1.90
C ILE A 275 1.02 -3.70 1.44
N ASN A 276 0.42 -3.39 0.29
CA ASN A 276 0.45 -2.08 -0.33
C ASN A 276 -0.88 -1.37 -0.08
N THR A 277 -0.88 -0.26 0.63
CA THR A 277 -2.07 0.55 0.90
C THR A 277 -2.24 1.70 -0.12
N ASN A 278 -1.20 1.94 -0.93
CA ASN A 278 -1.25 2.82 -2.09
C ASN A 278 -1.13 1.99 -3.37
N THR A 279 -2.24 1.39 -3.78
CA THR A 279 -2.29 0.48 -4.92
C THR A 279 -2.60 1.19 -6.23
N ASN A 280 -1.98 0.73 -7.31
CA ASN A 280 -2.30 1.07 -8.68
C ASN A 280 -2.64 -0.23 -9.44
N TYR A 281 -3.40 -0.11 -10.51
CA TYR A 281 -3.94 -1.25 -11.25
C TYR A 281 -3.40 -1.29 -12.68
N ASN A 282 -3.22 -2.51 -13.21
CA ASN A 282 -2.75 -2.67 -14.58
C ASN A 282 -3.92 -2.53 -15.56
N SER A 283 -3.93 -1.47 -16.36
CA SER A 283 -5.00 -1.16 -17.31
C SER A 283 -5.16 -2.23 -18.38
N ILE A 284 -4.07 -2.89 -18.80
CA ILE A 284 -4.10 -3.95 -19.82
C ILE A 284 -4.80 -5.19 -19.27
N ALA A 285 -4.44 -5.62 -18.03
CA ALA A 285 -5.12 -6.72 -17.37
C ALA A 285 -6.62 -6.42 -17.16
N GLU A 286 -6.92 -5.20 -16.73
CA GLU A 286 -8.30 -4.76 -16.50
C GLU A 286 -9.14 -4.61 -17.78
N LYS A 287 -8.53 -4.38 -18.96
CA LYS A 287 -9.28 -4.37 -20.23
C LYS A 287 -10.03 -5.67 -20.49
N LYS A 288 -9.47 -6.79 -20.00
CA LYS A 288 -10.06 -8.13 -20.13
C LYS A 288 -11.02 -8.50 -18.98
N SER A 289 -11.26 -7.58 -18.04
CA SER A 289 -12.13 -7.77 -16.87
C SER A 289 -13.29 -6.78 -16.89
N SER A 290 -14.41 -7.17 -16.29
CA SER A 290 -15.53 -6.26 -16.00
C SER A 290 -15.26 -5.36 -14.79
N LEU A 291 -14.27 -5.71 -13.96
CA LEU A 291 -13.90 -4.95 -12.76
C LEU A 291 -12.74 -3.99 -13.07
N LYS A 292 -12.85 -2.76 -12.58
CA LYS A 292 -11.88 -1.68 -12.76
C LYS A 292 -11.56 -1.08 -11.39
N GLY A 293 -10.32 -1.20 -10.95
CA GLY A 293 -9.92 -0.78 -9.62
C GLY A 293 -10.13 0.71 -9.37
N MET A 294 -9.57 1.58 -10.22
CA MET A 294 -9.71 3.03 -10.02
C MET A 294 -11.16 3.52 -10.12
N GLN A 295 -11.96 2.95 -11.02
CA GLN A 295 -13.39 3.23 -11.11
C GLN A 295 -14.12 2.81 -9.83
N THR A 296 -13.80 1.62 -9.31
CA THR A 296 -14.40 1.12 -8.06
C THR A 296 -14.00 1.99 -6.86
N ILE A 297 -12.74 2.45 -6.81
CA ILE A 297 -12.29 3.40 -5.77
C ILE A 297 -13.05 4.71 -5.89
N ALA A 298 -13.13 5.31 -7.07
CA ALA A 298 -13.82 6.58 -7.27
C ALA A 298 -15.29 6.49 -6.83
N LYS A 299 -15.97 5.42 -7.22
CA LYS A 299 -17.36 5.15 -6.79
C LYS A 299 -17.45 4.98 -5.27
N PHE A 300 -16.58 4.19 -4.66
CA PHE A 300 -16.55 3.98 -3.20
C PHE A 300 -16.39 5.30 -2.45
N LEU A 301 -15.45 6.15 -2.86
CA LEU A 301 -15.21 7.46 -2.25
C LEU A 301 -16.45 8.38 -2.36
N PHE A 302 -17.09 8.37 -3.52
CA PHE A 302 -18.28 9.19 -3.78
C PHE A 302 -19.50 8.69 -3.00
N ASP A 303 -19.69 7.38 -2.89
CA ASP A 303 -20.74 6.78 -2.08
C ASP A 303 -20.57 7.14 -0.58
N GLU A 304 -19.34 7.08 -0.06
CA GLU A 304 -19.01 7.50 1.31
C GLU A 304 -19.30 8.99 1.56
N LEU A 305 -19.00 9.84 0.59
CA LEU A 305 -19.30 11.27 0.67
C LEU A 305 -20.82 11.52 0.75
N ASN A 306 -21.60 10.85 -0.10
CA ASN A 306 -23.07 11.01 -0.17
C ASN A 306 -23.78 10.49 1.08
N GLN A 307 -23.35 9.35 1.64
CA GLN A 307 -23.92 8.82 2.89
C GLN A 307 -23.74 9.78 4.06
N ARG A 308 -22.65 10.53 4.13
CA ARG A 308 -22.40 11.54 5.17
C ARG A 308 -23.18 12.81 4.95
N THR A 309 -23.50 13.15 3.71
CA THR A 309 -24.36 14.29 3.40
C THR A 309 -25.79 14.02 3.86
N THR A 310 -26.31 12.84 3.65
CA THR A 310 -27.66 12.43 4.11
C THR A 310 -27.77 12.37 5.64
N LYS A 311 -26.77 11.84 6.35
CA LYS A 311 -26.78 11.77 7.83
C LYS A 311 -26.72 13.13 8.50
N SER A 312 -26.08 14.14 7.91
CA SER A 312 -26.03 15.49 8.46
C SER A 312 -27.34 16.27 8.30
N ASN A 313 -28.17 15.88 7.36
CA ASN A 313 -29.50 16.48 7.17
C ASN A 313 -30.56 15.95 8.14
N PHE A 314 -30.23 14.89 8.92
CA PHE A 314 -31.06 14.32 9.98
C PHE A 314 -30.49 14.65 11.38
N SER A 315 -30.04 15.86 11.62
CA SER A 315 -29.80 16.33 12.98
C SER A 315 -31.16 16.59 13.64
N PHE A 316 -31.41 15.89 14.76
CA PHE A 316 -32.63 16.03 15.54
C PHE A 316 -32.84 17.50 15.92
N PRO A 317 -34.10 18.02 15.87
CA PRO A 317 -34.40 19.30 16.40
C PRO A 317 -34.10 19.32 17.91
N ASN A 318 -33.49 20.41 18.38
CA ASN A 318 -33.20 20.66 19.80
C ASN A 318 -34.41 20.33 20.67
N LEU A 319 -34.35 19.31 21.49
CA LEU A 319 -35.24 19.12 22.61
C LEU A 319 -34.88 20.17 23.66
N SER A 320 -35.57 21.31 23.61
CA SER A 320 -35.58 22.25 24.72
C SER A 320 -36.26 21.58 25.91
N PHE A 321 -35.49 21.28 26.95
CA PHE A 321 -36.03 20.91 28.24
C PHE A 321 -36.64 22.14 28.91
N PRO A 322 -37.88 22.10 29.35
CA PRO A 322 -38.46 23.18 30.13
C PRO A 322 -37.78 23.23 31.52
N SER A 323 -37.25 24.40 31.86
CA SER A 323 -36.78 24.70 33.22
C SER A 323 -37.96 24.70 34.19
N SER A 324 -38.18 23.57 34.91
CA SER A 324 -39.12 23.51 36.02
C SER A 324 -38.42 23.88 37.31
N VAL A 325 -38.68 25.11 37.73
CA VAL A 325 -39.05 25.62 39.05
C VAL A 325 -38.68 24.68 40.23
N ILE A 326 -37.66 25.13 40.97
CA ILE A 326 -37.46 24.76 42.36
C ILE A 326 -38.23 25.76 43.23
N ARG A 327 -39.18 25.25 44.01
CA ARG A 327 -39.62 25.82 45.27
C ARG A 327 -39.04 25.04 46.42
#